data_718254b394d6fcf3eb8121cf96ff68b9
#
_entry.id   718254b394d6fcf3eb8121cf96ff68b9
#
_cell.length_a   1.000
_cell.length_b   1.000
_cell.length_c   1.000
_cell.angle_alpha   90.00
_cell.angle_beta   90.00
_cell.angle_gamma   90.00
#
_symmetry.space_group_name_H-M   'P 1'
#
loop_
_entity.id
_entity.type
_entity.pdbx_description
1 polymer ?
#
loop_
_entity_poly.entity_id
_entity_poly.type
_entity_poly.pdbx_seq_one_letter_code
_entity_poly.pdbx_strand_id
1 'polypeptide(L)'
;MTSLTIDELDYQLNEQYMEDEIKKILEEITPSEYKSLKEIEELKEMVIDKIYSEFTHYPINEENKKEAKELLKSYELVEIKDIKKGNYIKYFDLKIFYNLKLITGGSVLEVFQNGKILVRKGNKFNTLKPNFFFRKLSEDALIKMKLLEIVNE
;
A
#
# COMPACT_ATOMS: atom_id res chain seq x y z
N MET A 1 -10.76 0.70 38.08
CA MET A 1 -10.60 1.50 36.86
C MET A 1 -9.16 1.96 36.75
N THR A 2 -8.41 1.41 35.82
CA THR A 2 -7.02 1.82 35.61
C THR A 2 -6.98 3.05 34.71
N SER A 3 -6.37 4.12 35.16
CA SER A 3 -6.14 5.30 34.33
C SER A 3 -5.01 4.99 33.35
N LEU A 4 -5.18 5.45 32.09
CA LEU A 4 -4.14 5.32 31.09
C LEU A 4 -2.97 6.24 31.41
N THR A 5 -1.77 5.82 31.14
CA THR A 5 -0.58 6.69 31.24
C THR A 5 -0.58 7.68 30.06
N ILE A 6 0.18 8.74 30.17
CA ILE A 6 0.34 9.74 29.09
C ILE A 6 0.89 9.04 27.82
N ASP A 7 1.83 8.13 27.97
CA ASP A 7 2.42 7.40 26.85
C ASP A 7 1.39 6.49 26.16
N GLU A 8 0.53 5.84 26.93
CA GLU A 8 -0.55 5.00 26.40
C GLU A 8 -1.59 5.82 25.63
N LEU A 9 -1.93 7.01 26.15
CA LEU A 9 -2.85 7.93 25.47
C LEU A 9 -2.25 8.43 24.16
N ASP A 10 -0.98 8.83 24.17
CA ASP A 10 -0.28 9.28 22.97
C ASP A 10 -0.22 8.17 21.91
N TYR A 11 0.04 6.94 22.33
CA TYR A 11 0.05 5.79 21.43
C TYR A 11 -1.32 5.57 20.78
N GLN A 12 -2.41 5.62 21.57
CA GLN A 12 -3.77 5.44 21.06
C GLN A 12 -4.17 6.55 20.10
N LEU A 13 -3.82 7.80 20.41
CA LEU A 13 -4.10 8.93 19.54
C LEU A 13 -3.34 8.83 18.22
N ASN A 14 -2.09 8.37 18.25
CA ASN A 14 -1.29 8.15 17.05
C ASN A 14 -1.87 7.03 16.18
N GLU A 15 -2.35 5.93 16.79
CA GLU A 15 -3.00 4.86 16.04
C GLU A 15 -4.27 5.34 15.36
N GLN A 16 -5.12 6.10 16.07
CA GLN A 16 -6.34 6.65 15.51
C GLN A 16 -6.05 7.61 14.37
N TYR A 17 -5.06 8.47 14.52
CA TYR A 17 -4.63 9.40 13.47
C TYR A 17 -4.16 8.63 12.23
N MET A 18 -3.36 7.58 12.40
CA MET A 18 -2.89 6.74 11.30
C MET A 18 -4.05 6.06 10.58
N GLU A 19 -5.02 5.51 11.33
CA GLU A 19 -6.20 4.87 10.75
C GLU A 19 -7.03 5.86 9.93
N ASP A 20 -7.23 7.07 10.45
CA ASP A 20 -7.99 8.11 9.76
C ASP A 20 -7.28 8.55 8.47
N GLU A 21 -5.96 8.71 8.51
CA GLU A 21 -5.17 9.08 7.33
C GLU A 21 -5.17 7.97 6.28
N ILE A 22 -5.07 6.72 6.71
CA ILE A 22 -5.15 5.55 5.82
C ILE A 22 -6.51 5.54 5.11
N LYS A 23 -7.60 5.75 5.85
CA LYS A 23 -8.95 5.82 5.28
C LYS A 23 -9.07 6.91 4.23
N LYS A 24 -8.57 8.11 4.51
CA LYS A 24 -8.60 9.22 3.55
C LYS A 24 -7.90 8.88 2.25
N ILE A 25 -6.72 8.27 2.34
CA ILE A 25 -5.95 7.86 1.16
C ILE A 25 -6.70 6.80 0.37
N LEU A 26 -7.24 5.79 1.05
CA LEU A 26 -7.96 4.70 0.41
C LEU A 26 -9.26 5.15 -0.25
N GLU A 27 -9.96 6.13 0.30
CA GLU A 27 -11.19 6.69 -0.29
C GLU A 27 -10.93 7.40 -1.63
N GLU A 28 -9.72 7.86 -1.87
CA GLU A 28 -9.35 8.52 -3.11
C GLU A 28 -8.98 7.54 -4.24
N ILE A 29 -8.91 6.24 -3.94
CA ILE A 29 -8.53 5.21 -4.91
C ILE A 29 -9.72 4.90 -5.81
N THR A 30 -9.49 4.98 -7.13
CA THR A 30 -10.44 4.50 -8.14
C THR A 30 -9.85 3.28 -8.84
N PRO A 31 -10.69 2.37 -9.38
CA PRO A 31 -10.19 1.20 -10.10
C PRO A 31 -9.19 1.57 -11.20
N SER A 32 -8.12 0.78 -11.32
CA SER A 32 -7.06 1.01 -12.29
C SER A 32 -7.56 1.00 -13.74
N GLU A 33 -8.61 0.25 -14.03
CA GLU A 33 -9.19 0.15 -15.37
C GLU A 33 -9.71 1.49 -15.92
N TYR A 34 -9.95 2.48 -15.03
CA TYR A 34 -10.42 3.81 -15.40
C TYR A 34 -9.30 4.86 -15.42
N LYS A 35 -8.06 4.47 -15.17
CA LYS A 35 -6.92 5.37 -15.08
C LYS A 35 -5.88 5.09 -16.15
N SER A 36 -5.23 6.15 -16.65
CA SER A 36 -4.05 6.01 -17.49
C SER A 36 -2.86 5.57 -16.61
N LEU A 37 -1.84 5.02 -17.24
CA LEU A 37 -0.61 4.64 -16.53
C LEU A 37 0.03 5.85 -15.84
N LYS A 38 -0.01 7.03 -16.50
CA LYS A 38 0.51 8.28 -15.95
C LYS A 38 -0.22 8.66 -14.65
N GLU A 39 -1.54 8.60 -14.64
CA GLU A 39 -2.35 8.90 -13.45
C GLU A 39 -2.03 7.95 -12.29
N ILE A 40 -1.85 6.67 -12.59
CA ILE A 40 -1.50 5.66 -11.58
C ILE A 40 -0.12 5.94 -11.00
N GLU A 41 0.85 6.27 -11.84
CA GLU A 41 2.21 6.58 -11.36
C GLU A 41 2.24 7.86 -10.52
N GLU A 42 1.49 8.89 -10.92
CA GLU A 42 1.39 10.14 -10.15
C GLU A 42 0.73 9.92 -8.79
N LEU A 43 -0.37 9.17 -8.74
CA LEU A 43 -1.06 8.82 -7.49
C LEU A 43 -0.15 8.02 -6.57
N LYS A 44 0.54 7.05 -7.13
CA LYS A 44 1.45 6.18 -6.39
C LYS A 44 2.61 6.97 -5.78
N GLU A 45 3.24 7.86 -6.53
CA GLU A 45 4.30 8.72 -6.00
C GLU A 45 3.81 9.61 -4.87
N MET A 46 2.65 10.22 -5.04
CA MET A 46 2.02 11.05 -4.00
C MET A 46 1.77 10.25 -2.73
N VAL A 47 1.25 9.04 -2.86
CA VAL A 47 0.96 8.17 -1.71
C VAL A 47 2.24 7.74 -1.00
N ILE A 48 3.27 7.35 -1.74
CA ILE A 48 4.56 6.96 -1.15
C ILE A 48 5.18 8.14 -0.40
N ASP A 49 5.19 9.33 -0.99
CA ASP A 49 5.69 10.54 -0.32
C ASP A 49 4.92 10.79 0.99
N LYS A 50 3.61 10.64 0.96
CA LYS A 50 2.76 10.84 2.12
C LYS A 50 3.01 9.77 3.20
N ILE A 51 3.18 8.52 2.82
CA ILE A 51 3.50 7.43 3.75
C ILE A 51 4.80 7.74 4.50
N TYR A 52 5.84 8.15 3.80
CA TYR A 52 7.11 8.44 4.43
C TYR A 52 7.09 9.73 5.27
N SER A 53 6.29 10.72 4.91
CA SER A 53 6.19 11.96 5.68
C SER A 53 5.28 11.85 6.90
N GLU A 54 4.17 11.12 6.80
CA GLU A 54 3.13 11.07 7.84
C GLU A 54 3.31 9.93 8.84
N PHE A 55 3.86 8.81 8.42
CA PHE A 55 3.90 7.59 9.24
C PHE A 55 5.27 7.22 9.77
N THR A 56 6.27 8.09 9.64
CA THR A 56 7.59 7.89 10.24
C THR A 56 7.84 8.95 11.30
N HIS A 57 8.42 8.53 12.44
CA HIS A 57 8.81 9.42 13.54
C HIS A 57 10.29 9.77 13.52
N TYR A 58 11.04 9.24 12.56
CA TYR A 58 12.47 9.45 12.39
C TYR A 58 12.70 10.20 11.08
N PRO A 59 13.92 10.75 10.88
CA PRO A 59 14.26 11.34 9.59
C PRO A 59 13.94 10.36 8.46
N ILE A 60 13.38 10.89 7.39
CA ILE A 60 12.98 10.08 6.22
C ILE A 60 14.23 9.41 5.65
N ASN A 61 14.14 8.09 5.45
CA ASN A 61 15.16 7.35 4.73
C ASN A 61 14.92 7.51 3.23
N GLU A 62 15.62 8.45 2.62
CA GLU A 62 15.46 8.76 1.20
C GLU A 62 15.84 7.59 0.28
N GLU A 63 16.79 6.77 0.69
CA GLU A 63 17.19 5.58 -0.08
C GLU A 63 16.06 4.54 -0.11
N ASN A 64 15.45 4.25 1.04
CA ASN A 64 14.34 3.31 1.12
C ASN A 64 13.13 3.82 0.33
N LYS A 65 12.86 5.12 0.42
CA LYS A 65 11.78 5.76 -0.32
C LYS A 65 11.98 5.66 -1.83
N LYS A 66 13.18 5.95 -2.29
CA LYS A 66 13.55 5.85 -3.71
C LYS A 66 13.45 4.41 -4.21
N GLU A 67 13.96 3.46 -3.43
CA GLU A 67 13.89 2.05 -3.75
C GLU A 67 12.44 1.58 -3.86
N ALA A 68 11.57 2.01 -2.93
CA ALA A 68 10.15 1.67 -2.97
C ALA A 68 9.50 2.18 -4.27
N LYS A 69 9.80 3.41 -4.68
CA LYS A 69 9.27 3.96 -5.93
C LYS A 69 9.71 3.15 -7.15
N GLU A 70 10.95 2.71 -7.17
CA GLU A 70 11.47 1.88 -8.28
C GLU A 70 10.86 0.47 -8.29
N LEU A 71 10.77 -0.16 -7.13
CA LEU A 71 10.20 -1.51 -7.00
C LEU A 71 8.69 -1.56 -7.27
N LEU A 72 8.00 -0.44 -7.16
CA LEU A 72 6.56 -0.35 -7.40
C LEU A 72 6.21 0.08 -8.83
N LYS A 73 7.15 0.17 -9.73
CA LYS A 73 6.86 0.36 -11.15
C LYS A 73 5.98 -0.79 -11.62
N SER A 74 4.93 -0.49 -12.37
CA SER A 74 3.94 -1.46 -12.85
C SER A 74 3.10 -2.10 -11.73
N TYR A 75 3.03 -1.46 -10.56
CA TYR A 75 2.12 -1.81 -9.47
C TYR A 75 1.10 -0.70 -9.28
N GLU A 76 -0.04 -1.03 -8.68
CA GLU A 76 -1.08 -0.07 -8.32
C GLU A 76 -1.45 -0.20 -6.85
N LEU A 77 -1.79 0.93 -6.21
CA LEU A 77 -2.33 0.93 -4.86
C LEU A 77 -3.78 0.44 -4.93
N VAL A 78 -4.14 -0.53 -4.09
CA VAL A 78 -5.48 -1.12 -4.09
C VAL A 78 -6.04 -1.25 -2.69
N GLU A 79 -7.37 -1.31 -2.59
CA GLU A 79 -8.07 -1.64 -1.36
C GLU A 79 -8.23 -3.17 -1.25
N ILE A 80 -8.46 -3.65 -0.03
CA ILE A 80 -8.64 -5.08 0.22
C ILE A 80 -9.78 -5.69 -0.62
N LYS A 81 -10.84 -4.93 -0.87
CA LYS A 81 -11.98 -5.39 -1.67
C LYS A 81 -11.63 -5.70 -3.11
N ASP A 82 -10.53 -5.11 -3.62
CA ASP A 82 -10.08 -5.28 -5.00
C ASP A 82 -9.00 -6.35 -5.14
N ILE A 83 -8.52 -6.91 -4.02
CA ILE A 83 -7.53 -7.99 -4.02
C ILE A 83 -8.22 -9.30 -4.34
N LYS A 84 -7.63 -10.04 -5.26
CA LYS A 84 -8.14 -11.34 -5.72
C LYS A 84 -7.06 -12.41 -5.60
N LYS A 85 -7.50 -13.65 -5.49
CA LYS A 85 -6.62 -14.82 -5.55
C LYS A 85 -5.78 -14.76 -6.82
N GLY A 86 -4.48 -14.98 -6.68
CA GLY A 86 -3.52 -14.93 -7.79
C GLY A 86 -2.83 -13.58 -7.96
N ASN A 87 -3.31 -12.51 -7.32
CA ASN A 87 -2.62 -11.23 -7.36
C ASN A 87 -1.26 -11.35 -6.68
N TYR A 88 -0.25 -10.64 -7.22
CA TYR A 88 1.07 -10.53 -6.61
C TYR A 88 1.16 -9.18 -5.94
N ILE A 89 1.50 -9.14 -4.65
CA ILE A 89 1.46 -7.92 -3.85
C ILE A 89 2.77 -7.57 -3.17
N LYS A 90 2.95 -6.26 -2.98
CA LYS A 90 3.96 -5.68 -2.10
C LYS A 90 3.24 -4.74 -1.14
N TYR A 91 3.80 -4.51 0.04
CA TYR A 91 3.13 -3.72 1.05
C TYR A 91 4.12 -2.98 1.96
N PHE A 92 3.61 -1.99 2.69
CA PHE A 92 4.33 -1.34 3.78
C PHE A 92 3.75 -1.81 5.11
N ASP A 93 4.64 -2.19 6.03
CA ASP A 93 4.26 -2.50 7.41
C ASP A 93 4.52 -1.25 8.26
N LEU A 94 3.46 -0.52 8.57
CA LEU A 94 3.55 0.73 9.33
C LEU A 94 3.93 0.53 10.79
N LYS A 95 3.90 -0.70 11.28
CA LYS A 95 4.37 -1.02 12.64
C LYS A 95 5.89 -0.89 12.76
N ILE A 96 6.60 -0.98 11.63
CA ILE A 96 8.06 -0.84 11.58
C ILE A 96 8.40 0.57 11.09
N PHE A 97 7.92 1.58 11.82
CA PHE A 97 8.07 2.99 11.44
C PHE A 97 9.52 3.51 11.53
N TYR A 98 10.37 2.85 12.31
CA TYR A 98 11.78 3.24 12.48
C TYR A 98 12.67 2.81 11.32
N ASN A 99 12.21 1.90 10.49
CA ASN A 99 12.93 1.45 9.29
C ASN A 99 11.91 1.07 8.22
N LEU A 100 11.11 2.05 7.84
CA LEU A 100 10.03 1.82 6.88
C LEU A 100 10.59 1.52 5.50
N LYS A 101 10.27 0.34 4.98
CA LYS A 101 10.62 -0.08 3.63
C LYS A 101 9.55 -0.97 3.04
N LEU A 102 9.55 -1.06 1.73
CA LEU A 102 8.62 -1.91 1.00
C LEU A 102 8.94 -3.38 1.20
N ILE A 103 7.93 -4.18 1.47
CA ILE A 103 8.05 -5.62 1.71
C ILE A 103 7.32 -6.37 0.60
N THR A 104 7.95 -7.42 0.08
CA THR A 104 7.31 -8.31 -0.89
C THR A 104 6.44 -9.33 -0.15
N GLY A 105 5.12 -9.27 -0.40
CA GLY A 105 4.18 -10.23 0.19
C GLY A 105 4.11 -11.54 -0.56
N GLY A 106 4.10 -11.48 -1.89
CA GLY A 106 4.00 -12.64 -2.77
C GLY A 106 2.62 -12.79 -3.41
N SER A 107 2.29 -14.02 -3.77
CA SER A 107 1.01 -14.33 -4.44
C SER A 107 -0.11 -14.53 -3.42
N VAL A 108 -1.26 -13.92 -3.68
CA VAL A 108 -2.45 -14.06 -2.83
C VAL A 108 -3.10 -15.41 -3.08
N LEU A 109 -3.25 -16.20 -2.01
CA LEU A 109 -3.91 -17.50 -2.05
C LEU A 109 -5.36 -17.43 -1.58
N GLU A 110 -5.64 -16.57 -0.60
CA GLU A 110 -6.95 -16.44 0.03
C GLU A 110 -7.14 -15.02 0.56
N VAL A 111 -8.35 -14.51 0.47
CA VAL A 111 -8.74 -13.23 1.08
C VAL A 111 -9.83 -13.55 2.10
N PHE A 112 -9.58 -13.22 3.37
CA PHE A 112 -10.51 -13.49 4.46
C PHE A 112 -11.45 -12.31 4.70
N GLN A 113 -12.62 -12.58 5.25
CA GLN A 113 -13.62 -11.54 5.54
C GLN A 113 -13.14 -10.50 6.53
N ASN A 114 -12.20 -10.86 7.42
CA ASN A 114 -11.66 -9.95 8.43
C ASN A 114 -10.58 -8.99 7.91
N GLY A 115 -10.36 -8.93 6.60
CA GLY A 115 -9.36 -8.08 5.99
C GLY A 115 -7.94 -8.65 5.98
N LYS A 116 -7.77 -9.89 6.43
CA LYS A 116 -6.50 -10.60 6.34
C LYS A 116 -6.37 -11.30 5.00
N ILE A 117 -5.14 -11.44 4.53
CA ILE A 117 -4.85 -12.17 3.30
C ILE A 117 -3.78 -13.23 3.57
N LEU A 118 -3.94 -14.39 2.95
CA LEU A 118 -2.95 -15.44 2.97
C LEU A 118 -2.12 -15.32 1.69
N VAL A 119 -0.82 -15.20 1.85
CA VAL A 119 0.12 -15.05 0.73
C VAL A 119 1.19 -16.14 0.75
N ARG A 120 1.71 -16.44 -0.42
CA ARG A 120 2.81 -17.37 -0.63
C ARG A 120 3.97 -16.65 -1.28
N LYS A 121 5.14 -16.73 -0.68
CA LYS A 121 6.40 -16.24 -1.24
C LYS A 121 7.40 -17.40 -1.27
N GLY A 122 7.66 -17.95 -2.44
CA GLY A 122 8.45 -19.17 -2.57
C GLY A 122 7.77 -20.34 -1.86
N ASN A 123 8.43 -20.93 -0.86
CA ASN A 123 7.89 -22.02 -0.05
C ASN A 123 7.31 -21.56 1.28
N LYS A 124 7.23 -20.26 1.49
CA LYS A 124 6.72 -19.67 2.75
C LYS A 124 5.31 -19.15 2.58
N PHE A 125 4.50 -19.35 3.62
CA PHE A 125 3.12 -18.88 3.69
C PHE A 125 3.01 -17.91 4.86
N ASN A 126 2.35 -16.77 4.64
CA ASN A 126 2.11 -15.78 5.68
C ASN A 126 0.69 -15.26 5.60
N THR A 127 0.13 -14.95 6.77
CA THR A 127 -1.14 -14.22 6.85
C THR A 127 -0.82 -12.76 7.17
N LEU A 128 -1.28 -11.86 6.33
CA LEU A 128 -0.98 -10.44 6.42
C LEU A 128 -2.25 -9.62 6.60
N LYS A 129 -2.13 -8.51 7.31
CA LYS A 129 -3.16 -7.47 7.37
C LYS A 129 -2.49 -6.12 7.12
N PRO A 130 -2.08 -5.85 5.88
CA PRO A 130 -1.34 -4.63 5.56
C PRO A 130 -2.23 -3.39 5.57
N ASN A 131 -1.63 -2.24 5.85
CA ASN A 131 -2.30 -0.95 5.78
C ASN A 131 -2.32 -0.42 4.35
N PHE A 132 -1.17 -0.47 3.68
CA PHE A 132 -1.03 -0.09 2.29
C PHE A 132 -0.42 -1.24 1.51
N PHE A 133 -1.10 -1.68 0.48
CA PHE A 133 -0.59 -2.73 -0.38
C PHE A 133 -0.83 -2.40 -1.83
N PHE A 134 0.11 -2.89 -2.65
CA PHE A 134 0.18 -2.61 -4.08
C PHE A 134 0.11 -3.93 -4.82
N ARG A 135 -0.67 -3.95 -5.87
CA ARG A 135 -0.88 -5.13 -6.71
C ARG A 135 -0.15 -4.95 -8.04
N LYS A 136 0.55 -5.99 -8.47
CA LYS A 136 1.21 -5.99 -9.78
C LYS A 136 0.16 -5.93 -10.87
N LEU A 137 0.35 -5.00 -11.82
CA LEU A 137 -0.52 -4.86 -12.97
C LEU A 137 -0.25 -5.97 -13.98
N SER A 138 -1.32 -6.51 -14.59
CA SER A 138 -1.19 -7.47 -15.68
C SER A 138 -0.74 -6.77 -16.97
N GLU A 139 -0.21 -7.52 -17.91
CA GLU A 139 0.18 -6.97 -19.22
C GLU A 139 -1.02 -6.34 -19.92
N ASP A 140 -2.19 -7.00 -19.86
CA ASP A 140 -3.42 -6.47 -20.46
C ASP A 140 -3.83 -5.13 -19.83
N ALA A 141 -3.74 -5.02 -18.52
CA ALA A 141 -4.02 -3.77 -17.82
C ALA A 141 -3.05 -2.67 -18.23
N LEU A 142 -1.76 -2.97 -18.34
CA LEU A 142 -0.74 -2.01 -18.78
C LEU A 142 -1.00 -1.51 -20.20
N ILE A 143 -1.41 -2.41 -21.10
CA ILE A 143 -1.76 -2.03 -22.47
C ILE A 143 -2.96 -1.09 -22.49
N LYS A 144 -4.02 -1.42 -21.75
CA LYS A 144 -5.22 -0.57 -21.65
C LYS A 144 -4.88 0.84 -21.12
N MET A 145 -4.06 0.91 -20.09
CA MET A 145 -3.65 2.18 -19.50
C MET A 145 -2.85 3.04 -20.45
N LYS A 146 -1.96 2.43 -21.22
CA LYS A 146 -1.18 3.12 -22.25
C LYS A 146 -2.08 3.65 -23.37
N LEU A 147 -3.09 2.86 -23.77
CA LEU A 147 -4.07 3.31 -24.76
C LEU A 147 -4.88 4.50 -24.27
N LEU A 148 -5.25 4.51 -22.97
CA LEU A 148 -5.95 5.65 -22.38
C LEU A 148 -5.09 6.91 -22.38
N GLU A 149 -3.80 6.81 -22.22
CA GLU A 149 -2.88 7.95 -22.35
C GLU A 149 -2.93 8.56 -23.75
N ILE A 150 -2.92 7.71 -24.76
CA ILE A 150 -2.95 8.16 -26.16
C ILE A 150 -4.27 8.87 -26.48
N VAL A 151 -5.39 8.30 -26.00
CA VAL A 151 -6.74 8.86 -26.27
C VAL A 151 -6.96 10.18 -25.55
N ASN A 152 -6.37 10.36 -24.37
CA ASN A 152 -6.56 11.56 -23.54
C ASN A 152 -5.53 12.66 -23.79
N GLU A 153 -4.63 12.48 -24.74
CA GLU A 153 -3.70 13.53 -25.16
C GLU A 153 -4.40 14.61 -25.99
#